data_967a17c9133d7a689881bf1652e3d6ab
#
_entry.id   967a17c9133d7a689881bf1652e3d6ab
#
_cell.length_a   1.000
_cell.length_b   1.000
_cell.length_c   1.000
_cell.angle_alpha   90.00
_cell.angle_beta   90.00
_cell.angle_gamma   90.00
#
_symmetry.space_group_name_H-M   'P 1'
#
loop_
_entity.id
_entity.type
_entity.pdbx_description
1 polymer ?
#
loop_
_entity_poly.entity_id
_entity_poly.type
_entity_poly.pdbx_seq_one_letter_code
_entity_poly.pdbx_strand_id
1 'polypeptide(L)'
;MPKRVRVIRSHITSDPDPVRFVAGDVLSVGHHDQQWRSYVWCTDQSGHAGWMPDFYIEMTGAHEATALRDYDATELTVGPGELLDVLEEAGGRLRCRTSSSHEGWVPADNTEPADRPRLGGPAAEAQPT
;
A
#
# COMPACT_ATOMS: atom_id res chain seq x y z
N MET A 1 2.65 14.19 13.93
CA MET A 1 3.92 13.51 13.73
C MET A 1 3.72 12.34 12.77
N PRO A 2 4.60 12.15 11.83
CA PRO A 2 4.50 10.97 10.96
C PRO A 2 4.65 9.70 11.77
N LYS A 3 3.86 8.73 11.42
CA LYS A 3 3.95 7.41 12.02
C LYS A 3 5.11 6.66 11.37
N ARG A 4 5.86 5.90 12.15
CA ARG A 4 6.97 5.11 11.64
C ARG A 4 6.76 3.66 11.99
N VAL A 5 7.08 2.77 11.04
CA VAL A 5 6.98 1.33 11.23
C VAL A 5 8.30 0.66 10.92
N ARG A 6 8.47 -0.55 11.44
CA ARG A 6 9.61 -1.41 11.14
C ARG A 6 9.11 -2.61 10.35
N VAL A 7 9.81 -2.95 9.30
CA VAL A 7 9.49 -4.13 8.50
C VAL A 7 9.89 -5.38 9.27
N ILE A 8 8.97 -6.33 9.41
CA ILE A 8 9.22 -7.60 10.09
C ILE A 8 9.25 -8.78 9.15
N ARG A 9 8.70 -8.62 7.94
CA ARG A 9 8.76 -9.62 6.87
C ARG A 9 9.07 -8.93 5.57
N SER A 10 9.91 -9.55 4.75
CA SER A 10 10.25 -8.97 3.46
C SER A 10 9.03 -8.92 2.54
N HIS A 11 9.03 -7.95 1.66
CA HIS A 11 8.04 -7.79 0.61
C HIS A 11 8.77 -7.42 -0.67
N ILE A 12 8.50 -8.16 -1.72
CA ILE A 12 9.11 -7.92 -3.02
C ILE A 12 8.00 -7.53 -3.99
N THR A 13 8.16 -6.38 -4.64
CA THR A 13 7.16 -5.95 -5.61
C THR A 13 7.12 -6.93 -6.79
N SER A 14 5.91 -7.24 -7.23
CA SER A 14 5.70 -8.20 -8.31
C SER A 14 5.21 -7.55 -9.60
N ASP A 15 4.86 -6.27 -9.55
CA ASP A 15 4.28 -5.59 -10.70
C ASP A 15 5.16 -4.40 -11.10
N PRO A 16 5.89 -4.50 -12.23
CA PRO A 16 6.73 -3.40 -12.66
C PRO A 16 5.95 -2.22 -13.23
N ASP A 17 4.69 -2.44 -13.65
CA ASP A 17 3.87 -1.40 -14.28
C ASP A 17 2.52 -1.31 -13.58
N PRO A 18 2.49 -0.78 -12.36
CA PRO A 18 1.25 -0.74 -11.59
C PRO A 18 0.28 0.31 -12.14
N VAL A 19 -1.00 0.12 -11.79
CA VAL A 19 -2.04 1.07 -12.15
C VAL A 19 -1.78 2.42 -11.47
N ARG A 20 -1.99 3.51 -12.19
CA ARG A 20 -1.83 4.88 -11.70
C ARG A 20 -2.84 5.79 -12.34
N PHE A 21 -3.31 6.75 -11.57
CA PHE A 21 -4.22 7.75 -12.11
C PHE A 21 -4.23 8.99 -11.24
N VAL A 22 -4.82 10.05 -11.77
CA VAL A 22 -5.05 11.27 -11.00
C VAL A 22 -6.56 11.50 -10.89
N ALA A 23 -6.95 12.32 -9.94
CA ALA A 23 -8.36 12.66 -9.74
C ALA A 23 -8.96 13.14 -11.04
N GLY A 24 -10.15 12.63 -11.36
CA GLY A 24 -10.86 12.98 -12.59
C GLY A 24 -10.62 12.03 -13.76
N ASP A 25 -9.60 11.18 -13.69
CA ASP A 25 -9.35 10.21 -14.77
C ASP A 25 -10.48 9.21 -14.86
N VAL A 26 -10.77 8.78 -16.08
CA VAL A 26 -11.75 7.73 -16.36
C VAL A 26 -11.02 6.40 -16.40
N LEU A 27 -11.57 5.43 -15.71
CA LEU A 27 -10.97 4.11 -15.56
C LEU A 27 -11.93 3.02 -16.01
N SER A 28 -11.37 1.93 -16.56
CA SER A 28 -12.16 0.72 -16.81
C SER A 28 -12.18 -0.11 -15.55
N VAL A 29 -13.33 -0.63 -15.19
CA VAL A 29 -13.53 -1.36 -13.94
C VAL A 29 -13.97 -2.79 -14.24
N GLY A 30 -13.27 -3.75 -13.66
CA GLY A 30 -13.62 -5.15 -13.76
C GLY A 30 -14.46 -5.61 -12.56
N HIS A 31 -13.97 -6.59 -11.85
CA HIS A 31 -14.71 -7.22 -10.74
C HIS A 31 -14.00 -6.98 -9.41
N HIS A 32 -14.73 -7.15 -8.33
CA HIS A 32 -14.16 -7.10 -6.99
C HIS A 32 -13.42 -8.39 -6.70
N ASP A 33 -12.39 -8.29 -5.87
CA ASP A 33 -11.68 -9.47 -5.38
C ASP A 33 -12.62 -10.23 -4.44
N GLN A 34 -12.64 -11.56 -4.55
CA GLN A 34 -13.54 -12.37 -3.74
C GLN A 34 -13.11 -12.45 -2.28
N GLN A 35 -11.83 -12.35 -2.03
CA GLN A 35 -11.30 -12.44 -0.68
C GLN A 35 -11.20 -11.04 -0.03
N TRP A 36 -10.76 -10.06 -0.79
CA TRP A 36 -10.61 -8.68 -0.33
C TRP A 36 -11.64 -7.81 -1.04
N ARG A 37 -12.84 -7.82 -0.54
CA ARG A 37 -13.98 -7.25 -1.24
C ARG A 37 -13.93 -5.75 -1.46
N SER A 38 -13.09 -5.04 -0.69
CA SER A 38 -12.88 -3.61 -0.92
C SER A 38 -11.93 -3.33 -2.07
N TYR A 39 -11.35 -4.36 -2.68
CA TYR A 39 -10.46 -4.20 -3.82
C TYR A 39 -11.19 -4.55 -5.11
N VAL A 40 -10.97 -3.74 -6.13
CA VAL A 40 -11.57 -3.91 -7.44
C VAL A 40 -10.48 -3.85 -8.50
N TRP A 41 -10.66 -4.61 -9.57
CA TRP A 41 -9.72 -4.62 -10.70
C TRP A 41 -9.98 -3.41 -11.57
N CYS A 42 -8.98 -2.56 -11.75
CA CYS A 42 -9.10 -1.36 -12.59
C CYS A 42 -7.97 -1.28 -13.59
N THR A 43 -8.29 -0.68 -14.74
CA THR A 43 -7.32 -0.42 -15.80
C THR A 43 -7.28 1.09 -16.02
N ASP A 44 -6.08 1.66 -16.01
CA ASP A 44 -5.92 3.10 -16.25
C ASP A 44 -5.87 3.43 -17.74
N GLN A 45 -5.74 4.72 -18.05
CA GLN A 45 -5.79 5.20 -19.43
C GLN A 45 -4.59 4.74 -20.25
N SER A 46 -3.51 4.33 -19.59
CA SER A 46 -2.33 3.80 -20.27
C SER A 46 -2.38 2.30 -20.49
N GLY A 47 -3.42 1.64 -19.99
CA GLY A 47 -3.57 0.20 -20.12
C GLY A 47 -2.96 -0.61 -18.97
N HIS A 48 -2.43 0.04 -17.93
CA HIS A 48 -1.94 -0.66 -16.76
C HIS A 48 -3.12 -1.04 -15.88
N ALA A 49 -3.10 -2.24 -15.33
CA ALA A 49 -4.21 -2.77 -14.55
C ALA A 49 -3.72 -3.33 -13.23
N GLY A 50 -4.61 -3.34 -12.25
CA GLY A 50 -4.29 -3.91 -10.95
C GLY A 50 -5.45 -3.79 -9.97
N TRP A 51 -5.27 -4.40 -8.81
CA TRP A 51 -6.23 -4.31 -7.71
C TRP A 51 -6.02 -3.00 -6.96
N MET A 52 -7.13 -2.37 -6.60
CA MET A 52 -7.07 -1.11 -5.85
C MET A 52 -8.30 -0.95 -4.98
N PRO A 53 -8.22 -0.12 -3.91
CA PRO A 53 -9.39 0.13 -3.07
C PRO A 53 -10.52 0.78 -3.86
N ASP A 54 -11.74 0.29 -3.70
CA ASP A 54 -12.89 0.77 -4.46
C ASP A 54 -13.37 2.14 -4.00
N PHE A 55 -12.98 2.58 -2.81
CA PHE A 55 -13.40 3.89 -2.30
C PHE A 55 -12.59 5.06 -2.89
N TYR A 56 -11.63 4.77 -3.76
CA TYR A 56 -10.90 5.82 -4.49
C TYR A 56 -11.57 6.19 -5.81
N ILE A 57 -12.64 5.50 -6.17
CA ILE A 57 -13.32 5.71 -7.46
C ILE A 57 -14.82 5.85 -7.27
N GLU A 58 -15.46 6.51 -8.23
CA GLU A 58 -16.91 6.61 -8.29
C GLU A 58 -17.37 5.94 -9.57
N MET A 59 -18.24 4.95 -9.44
CA MET A 59 -18.78 4.24 -10.61
C MET A 59 -19.66 5.17 -11.41
N THR A 60 -19.38 5.26 -12.71
CA THR A 60 -20.14 6.08 -13.64
C THR A 60 -20.82 5.22 -14.71
N GLY A 61 -20.60 3.92 -14.66
CA GLY A 61 -21.22 2.94 -15.55
C GLY A 61 -20.95 1.56 -15.03
N ALA A 62 -21.42 0.54 -15.75
CA ALA A 62 -21.27 -0.85 -15.32
C ALA A 62 -19.80 -1.26 -15.23
N HIS A 63 -18.97 -0.73 -16.12
CA HIS A 63 -17.54 -1.08 -16.18
C HIS A 63 -16.66 0.15 -16.30
N GLU A 64 -17.13 1.27 -15.77
CA GLU A 64 -16.44 2.54 -15.88
C GLU A 64 -16.56 3.32 -14.59
N ALA A 65 -15.49 4.01 -14.22
CA ALA A 65 -15.47 4.84 -13.03
C ALA A 65 -14.64 6.09 -13.26
N THR A 66 -14.85 7.08 -12.39
CA THR A 66 -14.03 8.27 -12.36
C THR A 66 -13.23 8.26 -11.08
N ALA A 67 -11.95 8.57 -11.16
CA ALA A 67 -11.07 8.63 -10.02
C ALA A 67 -11.44 9.81 -9.14
N LEU A 68 -11.58 9.57 -7.83
CA LEU A 68 -11.90 10.60 -6.85
C LEU A 68 -10.63 11.27 -6.31
N ARG A 69 -9.48 10.65 -6.50
CA ARG A 69 -8.21 11.15 -6.00
C ARG A 69 -7.07 10.55 -6.82
N ASP A 70 -5.88 11.09 -6.60
CA ASP A 70 -4.68 10.53 -7.19
C ASP A 70 -4.36 9.20 -6.53
N TYR A 71 -3.82 8.27 -7.30
CA TYR A 71 -3.41 6.97 -6.78
C TYR A 71 -2.29 6.41 -7.63
N ASP A 72 -1.31 5.80 -6.97
CA ASP A 72 -0.20 5.11 -7.60
C ASP A 72 -0.02 3.81 -6.83
N ALA A 73 -0.22 2.69 -7.51
CA ALA A 73 -0.17 1.37 -6.88
C ALA A 73 1.25 0.80 -6.75
N THR A 74 2.27 1.59 -7.04
CA THR A 74 3.66 1.15 -6.89
C THR A 74 3.90 0.59 -5.50
N GLU A 75 4.48 -0.61 -5.45
CA GLU A 75 4.84 -1.27 -4.20
C GLU A 75 6.32 -1.10 -3.91
N LEU A 76 6.68 -1.12 -2.63
CA LEU A 76 8.07 -1.08 -2.22
C LEU A 76 8.59 -2.48 -2.00
N THR A 77 9.84 -2.71 -2.43
CA THR A 77 10.58 -3.90 -2.06
C THR A 77 11.35 -3.55 -0.80
N VAL A 78 11.08 -4.27 0.28
CA VAL A 78 11.65 -3.98 1.60
C VAL A 78 12.07 -5.27 2.29
N GLY A 79 13.02 -5.16 3.20
CA GLY A 79 13.49 -6.29 3.99
C GLY A 79 13.34 -6.05 5.49
N PRO A 80 13.40 -7.12 6.30
CA PRO A 80 13.23 -7.00 7.74
C PRO A 80 14.23 -6.03 8.35
N GLY A 81 13.77 -5.23 9.28
CA GLY A 81 14.59 -4.25 9.97
C GLY A 81 14.55 -2.86 9.38
N GLU A 82 14.06 -2.70 8.16
CA GLU A 82 13.96 -1.37 7.57
C GLU A 82 12.91 -0.54 8.29
N LEU A 83 13.20 0.74 8.44
CA LEU A 83 12.28 1.70 9.04
C LEU A 83 11.64 2.53 7.94
N LEU A 84 10.32 2.67 8.02
CA LEU A 84 9.55 3.37 7.00
C LEU A 84 8.69 4.44 7.65
N ASP A 85 8.59 5.60 6.99
CA ASP A 85 7.62 6.63 7.39
C ASP A 85 6.29 6.32 6.72
N VAL A 86 5.23 6.26 7.49
CA VAL A 86 3.89 5.97 6.96
C VAL A 86 3.26 7.27 6.48
N LEU A 87 2.89 7.30 5.22
CA LEU A 87 2.26 8.47 4.60
C LEU A 87 0.74 8.32 4.56
N GLU A 88 0.27 7.07 4.42
CA GLU A 88 -1.15 6.82 4.23
C GLU A 88 -1.45 5.37 4.56
N GLU A 89 -2.67 5.09 4.99
CA GLU A 89 -3.11 3.73 5.31
C GLU A 89 -4.45 3.49 4.64
N ALA A 90 -4.57 2.39 3.91
CA ALA A 90 -5.80 2.07 3.21
C ALA A 90 -5.83 0.58 2.87
N GLY A 91 -6.99 -0.05 3.10
CA GLY A 91 -7.22 -1.42 2.65
C GLY A 91 -6.24 -2.46 3.19
N GLY A 92 -5.73 -2.27 4.40
CA GLY A 92 -4.76 -3.19 4.99
C GLY A 92 -3.34 -3.00 4.48
N ARG A 93 -3.08 -1.90 3.78
CA ARG A 93 -1.78 -1.57 3.23
C ARG A 93 -1.35 -0.19 3.71
N LEU A 94 -0.03 0.00 3.76
CA LEU A 94 0.55 1.28 4.16
C LEU A 94 1.32 1.85 2.98
N ARG A 95 1.07 3.12 2.65
CA ARG A 95 1.91 3.83 1.72
C ARG A 95 3.02 4.47 2.52
N CYS A 96 4.24 4.13 2.21
CA CYS A 96 5.39 4.48 3.03
C CYS A 96 6.49 5.14 2.21
N ARG A 97 7.39 5.80 2.94
CA ARG A 97 8.61 6.37 2.36
C ARG A 97 9.80 5.72 3.03
N THR A 98 10.78 5.28 2.22
CA THR A 98 12.01 4.71 2.74
C THR A 98 13.00 5.81 3.13
N SER A 99 14.08 5.43 3.80
CA SER A 99 15.15 6.37 4.14
C SER A 99 15.83 6.96 2.91
N SER A 100 15.73 6.30 1.76
CA SER A 100 16.27 6.81 0.50
C SER A 100 15.22 7.57 -0.31
N SER A 101 14.09 7.90 0.32
CA SER A 101 13.02 8.73 -0.27
C SER A 101 12.22 8.05 -1.37
N HIS A 102 12.24 6.73 -1.45
CA HIS A 102 11.34 6.00 -2.33
C HIS A 102 9.99 5.81 -1.64
N GLU A 103 8.91 5.96 -2.39
CA GLU A 103 7.55 5.83 -1.86
C GLU A 103 6.83 4.68 -2.53
N GLY A 104 5.98 4.00 -1.77
CA GLY A 104 5.15 2.93 -2.30
C GLY A 104 4.41 2.20 -1.21
N TRP A 105 3.66 1.18 -1.60
CA TRP A 105 2.80 0.43 -0.71
C TRP A 105 3.47 -0.83 -0.19
N VAL A 106 3.20 -1.16 1.08
CA VAL A 106 3.59 -2.43 1.68
C VAL A 106 2.39 -2.97 2.44
N PRO A 107 2.27 -4.31 2.57
CA PRO A 107 1.22 -4.87 3.41
C PRO A 107 1.44 -4.49 4.86
N ALA A 108 0.39 -4.05 5.54
CA ALA A 108 0.50 -3.67 6.95
C ALA A 108 0.98 -4.84 7.81
N ASP A 109 0.58 -6.06 7.46
CA ASP A 109 0.97 -7.26 8.21
C ASP A 109 2.46 -7.56 8.16
N ASN A 110 3.19 -6.92 7.25
CA ASN A 110 4.64 -7.10 7.16
C ASN A 110 5.40 -6.10 8.02
N THR A 111 4.68 -5.30 8.81
CA THR A 111 5.28 -4.23 9.61
C THR A 111 4.76 -4.26 11.05
N GLU A 112 5.49 -3.59 11.93
CA GLU A 112 5.06 -3.34 13.31
C GLU A 112 5.40 -1.88 13.64
N PRO A 113 4.74 -1.28 14.64
CA PRO A 113 5.10 0.08 15.05
C PRO A 113 6.56 0.16 15.48
N ALA A 114 7.28 1.15 14.98
CA ALA A 114 8.70 1.26 15.23
C ALA A 114 9.02 1.70 16.66
N ASP A 115 8.09 2.39 17.30
CA ASP A 115 8.27 2.88 18.65
C ASP A 115 7.94 1.83 19.72
N ARG A 116 7.54 0.63 19.29
CA ARG A 116 7.21 -0.45 20.20
C ARG A 116 8.40 -1.38 20.36
N PRO A 117 8.80 -1.72 21.60
CA PRO A 117 9.86 -2.68 21.79
C PRO A 117 9.49 -4.03 21.20
N ARG A 118 10.45 -4.72 20.63
CA ARG A 118 10.23 -6.04 20.07
C ARG A 118 10.10 -7.05 21.20
N LEU A 119 8.99 -7.78 21.19
CA LEU A 119 8.79 -8.82 22.19
C LEU A 119 9.71 -9.99 21.89
N GLY A 120 10.30 -10.52 22.94
CA GLY A 120 11.22 -11.64 22.80
C GLY A 120 12.59 -11.26 22.30
N GLY A 121 12.81 -10.00 22.02
CA GLY A 121 14.12 -9.55 21.59
C GLY A 121 15.08 -9.41 22.76
N PRO A 122 16.37 -9.52 22.50
CA PRO A 122 17.36 -9.40 23.56
C PRO A 122 17.36 -8.02 24.20
N ALA A 123 16.96 -7.07 23.47
CA ALA A 123 16.90 -5.72 23.98
C ALA A 123 15.83 -5.56 25.02
N ALA A 124 14.90 -6.37 24.86
CA ALA A 124 13.86 -6.26 25.80
C ALA A 124 14.31 -6.73 27.10
N GLU A 125 15.13 -7.23 26.73
CA GLU A 125 15.35 -7.56 27.45
C GLU A 125 16.13 -6.98 27.99
N ALA A 126 16.28 -6.80 28.08
CA ALA A 126 16.77 -6.27 28.29
C ALA A 126 16.62 -5.30 28.71
N GLN A 127 16.19 -5.29 28.84
CA GLN A 127 15.95 -4.74 28.89
C GLN A 127 15.81 -4.43 29.55
N PRO A 128 15.82 -4.34 30.00
CA PRO A 128 15.61 -4.16 30.41
C PRO A 128 15.54 -3.98 30.73
N THR A 129 15.58 -4.00 31.13
CA THR A 129 15.52 -4.03 31.00
C THR A 129 15.60 -3.90 31.13
#